data_a8b98b904b4d7b8b42e2e6a67edd4515
#
_entry.id   a8b98b904b4d7b8b42e2e6a67edd4515
#
_cell.length_a   1.000
_cell.length_b   1.000
_cell.length_c   1.000
_cell.angle_alpha   90.00
_cell.angle_beta   90.00
_cell.angle_gamma   90.00
#
_symmetry.space_group_name_H-M   'P 1'
#
loop_
_entity.id
_entity.type
_entity.pdbx_description
1 polymer ?
#
loop_
_entity_poly.entity_id
_entity_poly.type
_entity_poly.pdbx_seq_one_letter_code
_entity_poly.pdbx_strand_id
1 'polypeptide(L)'
;AGFRRLGIGALYGLADWRREALSVAAHAQYLLRHCWKAQVTLSLPRLRPCAGEFEPLTTMSDRELVQLVAAFRLLLPDVGLVLSTREPARLRDGLLPLGITLASAGSHTEPGGYTGAGRENIHRTERGRIVELAAGASEWASPVGRSTNATGQFEIADERSPEEIATLITRLGYEPVWKDWDAALTA
;
A
#
# COMPACT_ATOMS: atom_id res chain seq x y z
N ALA A 1 8.09 16.39 -18.33
CA ALA A 1 7.40 17.20 -17.30
C ALA A 1 8.31 17.58 -16.14
N GLY A 2 9.54 17.07 -16.04
CA GLY A 2 10.51 17.46 -15.02
C GLY A 2 10.24 16.96 -13.60
N PHE A 3 9.41 15.93 -13.45
CA PHE A 3 9.20 15.28 -12.16
C PHE A 3 10.49 14.60 -11.68
N ARG A 4 10.85 14.82 -10.43
CA ARG A 4 12.03 14.22 -9.81
C ARG A 4 11.74 12.92 -9.07
N ARG A 5 10.48 12.65 -8.75
CA ARG A 5 10.01 11.40 -8.16
C ARG A 5 8.92 10.79 -9.02
N LEU A 6 9.07 9.51 -9.34
CA LEU A 6 8.12 8.73 -10.12
C LEU A 6 7.74 7.49 -9.33
N GLY A 7 6.49 7.43 -8.88
CA GLY A 7 5.92 6.24 -8.25
C GLY A 7 5.11 5.45 -9.28
N ILE A 8 5.45 4.20 -9.48
CA ILE A 8 4.68 3.27 -10.32
C ILE A 8 4.38 1.99 -9.55
N GLY A 9 3.47 1.18 -10.07
CA GLY A 9 3.12 -0.11 -9.50
C GLY A 9 1.93 -0.71 -10.19
N ALA A 10 1.60 -1.95 -9.83
CA ALA A 10 0.40 -2.65 -10.23
C ALA A 10 -0.41 -3.04 -9.01
N LEU A 11 -1.73 -3.07 -9.15
CA LEU A 11 -2.62 -3.64 -8.15
C LEU A 11 -2.76 -5.14 -8.42
N TYR A 12 -2.01 -5.95 -7.65
CA TYR A 12 -1.97 -7.40 -7.83
C TYR A 12 -3.30 -8.05 -7.41
N GLY A 13 -3.89 -8.78 -8.35
CA GLY A 13 -5.22 -9.38 -8.22
C GLY A 13 -6.13 -9.09 -9.39
N LEU A 14 -5.78 -8.11 -10.24
CA LEU A 14 -6.53 -7.77 -11.46
C LEU A 14 -6.13 -8.66 -12.65
N ALA A 15 -4.95 -9.25 -12.63
CA ALA A 15 -4.42 -10.16 -13.64
C ALA A 15 -3.40 -11.11 -13.01
N ASP A 16 -2.82 -12.02 -13.83
CA ASP A 16 -1.73 -12.88 -13.37
C ASP A 16 -0.55 -12.04 -12.86
N TRP A 17 -0.17 -12.24 -11.61
CA TRP A 17 0.80 -11.41 -10.93
C TRP A 17 2.21 -11.48 -11.54
N ARG A 18 2.58 -12.60 -12.17
CA ARG A 18 3.89 -12.74 -12.82
C ARG A 18 3.98 -11.89 -14.07
N ARG A 19 2.90 -11.85 -14.84
CA ARG A 19 2.81 -10.98 -16.04
C ARG A 19 2.81 -9.51 -15.65
N GLU A 20 2.05 -9.14 -14.61
CA GLU A 20 2.07 -7.79 -14.06
C GLU A 20 3.46 -7.41 -13.54
N ALA A 21 4.14 -8.29 -12.83
CA ALA A 21 5.49 -8.07 -12.35
C ALA A 21 6.49 -7.80 -13.49
N LEU A 22 6.42 -8.58 -14.57
CA LEU A 22 7.26 -8.35 -15.76
C LEU A 22 6.96 -7.00 -16.40
N SER A 23 5.69 -6.61 -16.50
CA SER A 23 5.28 -5.31 -17.06
C SER A 23 5.79 -4.15 -16.20
N VAL A 24 5.68 -4.25 -14.87
CA VAL A 24 6.21 -3.26 -13.93
C VAL A 24 7.72 -3.17 -14.02
N ALA A 25 8.43 -4.30 -14.10
CA ALA A 25 9.89 -4.34 -14.25
C ALA A 25 10.34 -3.66 -15.55
N ALA A 26 9.71 -3.98 -16.66
CA ALA A 26 9.99 -3.36 -17.95
C ALA A 26 9.74 -1.85 -17.95
N HIS A 27 8.62 -1.41 -17.34
CA HIS A 27 8.31 0.00 -17.19
C HIS A 27 9.31 0.72 -16.28
N ALA A 28 9.70 0.13 -15.16
CA ALA A 28 10.73 0.69 -14.27
C ALA A 28 12.07 0.85 -15.00
N GLN A 29 12.51 -0.18 -15.73
CA GLN A 29 13.74 -0.10 -16.52
C GLN A 29 13.68 0.96 -17.61
N TYR A 30 12.53 1.11 -18.27
CA TYR A 30 12.32 2.18 -19.25
C TYR A 30 12.47 3.55 -18.59
N LEU A 31 11.84 3.78 -17.44
CA LEU A 31 11.93 5.06 -16.70
C LEU A 31 13.35 5.35 -16.24
N LEU A 32 14.07 4.37 -15.70
CA LEU A 32 15.46 4.53 -15.26
C LEU A 32 16.37 4.95 -16.42
N ARG A 33 16.14 4.45 -17.64
CA ARG A 33 16.93 4.83 -18.82
C ARG A 33 16.60 6.21 -19.36
N HIS A 34 15.30 6.58 -19.36
CA HIS A 34 14.85 7.81 -20.02
C HIS A 34 14.67 8.98 -19.07
N CYS A 35 14.49 8.70 -17.78
CA CYS A 35 14.26 9.68 -16.73
C CYS A 35 15.36 9.57 -15.65
N TRP A 36 16.61 9.48 -16.05
CA TRP A 36 17.75 9.21 -15.17
C TRP A 36 17.93 10.21 -14.01
N LYS A 37 17.34 11.40 -14.11
CA LYS A 37 17.31 12.42 -13.03
C LYS A 37 16.19 12.18 -12.03
N ALA A 38 15.28 11.24 -12.29
CA ALA A 38 14.15 10.97 -11.42
C ALA A 38 14.43 9.75 -10.53
N GLN A 39 14.05 9.87 -9.28
CA GLN A 39 14.00 8.73 -8.37
C GLN A 39 12.75 7.90 -8.67
N VAL A 40 12.91 6.61 -8.95
CA VAL A 40 11.81 5.68 -9.21
C VAL A 40 11.48 4.89 -7.96
N THR A 41 10.18 4.76 -7.65
CA THR A 41 9.68 3.93 -6.56
C THR A 41 8.61 2.97 -7.08
N LEU A 42 8.57 1.75 -6.54
CA LEU A 42 7.59 0.71 -6.87
C LEU A 42 6.68 0.43 -5.68
N SER A 43 5.38 0.51 -5.91
CA SER A 43 4.36 0.04 -4.97
C SER A 43 3.83 -1.32 -5.41
N LEU A 44 3.68 -2.23 -4.47
CA LEU A 44 3.29 -3.63 -4.72
C LEU A 44 2.00 -4.00 -3.96
N PRO A 45 0.92 -3.19 -4.07
CA PRO A 45 -0.31 -3.47 -3.34
C PRO A 45 -1.02 -4.68 -3.91
N ARG A 46 -1.47 -5.58 -3.03
CA ARG A 46 -2.42 -6.63 -3.39
C ARG A 46 -3.85 -6.10 -3.29
N LEU A 47 -4.74 -6.61 -4.15
CA LEU A 47 -6.15 -6.30 -4.05
C LEU A 47 -6.70 -6.86 -2.72
N ARG A 48 -7.34 -6.00 -1.96
CA ARG A 48 -7.99 -6.31 -0.69
C ARG A 48 -9.48 -6.06 -0.84
N PRO A 49 -10.32 -6.62 0.03
CA PRO A 49 -11.72 -6.24 0.10
C PRO A 49 -11.86 -4.72 0.10
N CYS A 50 -12.72 -4.21 -0.74
CA CYS A 50 -12.94 -2.78 -0.95
C CYS A 50 -14.43 -2.49 -1.05
N ALA A 51 -14.79 -1.22 -1.02
CA ALA A 51 -16.15 -0.79 -1.29
C ALA A 51 -16.57 -1.25 -2.69
N GLY A 52 -17.64 -2.02 -2.75
CA GLY A 52 -18.10 -2.70 -3.95
C GLY A 52 -17.85 -4.22 -3.91
N GLU A 53 -18.49 -4.94 -4.82
CA GLU A 53 -18.45 -6.41 -4.86
C GLU A 53 -17.37 -6.95 -5.82
N PHE A 54 -16.23 -6.25 -5.94
CA PHE A 54 -15.19 -6.71 -6.84
C PHE A 54 -14.36 -7.83 -6.19
N GLU A 55 -14.35 -8.99 -6.82
CA GLU A 55 -13.50 -10.11 -6.43
C GLU A 55 -12.20 -10.13 -7.26
N PRO A 56 -11.05 -10.47 -6.62
CA PRO A 56 -9.80 -10.61 -7.36
C PRO A 56 -9.91 -11.69 -8.44
N LEU A 57 -9.47 -11.39 -9.66
CA LEU A 57 -9.38 -12.39 -10.73
C LEU A 57 -8.31 -13.45 -10.43
N THR A 58 -7.29 -13.08 -9.68
CA THR A 58 -6.21 -13.95 -9.22
C THR A 58 -5.84 -13.60 -7.78
N THR A 59 -5.39 -14.58 -7.02
CA THR A 59 -4.89 -14.37 -5.67
C THR A 59 -3.37 -14.45 -5.67
N MET A 60 -2.74 -13.59 -4.86
CA MET A 60 -1.30 -13.60 -4.62
C MET A 60 -1.05 -13.91 -3.15
N SER A 61 -0.37 -15.03 -2.87
CA SER A 61 -0.03 -15.43 -1.51
C SER A 61 1.07 -14.56 -0.89
N ASP A 62 1.24 -14.63 0.43
CA ASP A 62 2.33 -13.93 1.14
C ASP A 62 3.70 -14.38 0.63
N ARG A 63 3.87 -15.68 0.36
CA ARG A 63 5.11 -16.23 -0.19
C ARG A 63 5.43 -15.63 -1.57
N GLU A 64 4.44 -15.47 -2.42
CA GLU A 64 4.61 -14.88 -3.75
C GLU A 64 4.93 -13.39 -3.66
N LEU A 65 4.34 -12.66 -2.71
CA LEU A 65 4.70 -11.26 -2.46
C LEU A 65 6.15 -11.13 -1.98
N VAL A 66 6.59 -11.98 -1.05
CA VAL A 66 7.99 -12.03 -0.60
C VAL A 66 8.93 -12.34 -1.78
N GLN A 67 8.57 -13.30 -2.63
CA GLN A 67 9.33 -13.62 -3.83
C GLN A 67 9.42 -12.43 -4.78
N LEU A 68 8.34 -11.69 -4.98
CA LEU A 68 8.29 -10.51 -5.83
C LEU A 68 9.18 -9.38 -5.30
N VAL A 69 9.11 -9.10 -4.00
CA VAL A 69 9.97 -8.10 -3.33
C VAL A 69 11.44 -8.44 -3.51
N ALA A 70 11.82 -9.70 -3.26
CA ALA A 70 13.20 -10.17 -3.44
C ALA A 70 13.65 -10.07 -4.90
N ALA A 71 12.81 -10.48 -5.84
CA ALA A 71 13.10 -10.39 -7.28
C ALA A 71 13.32 -8.95 -7.73
N PHE A 72 12.45 -8.01 -7.32
CA PHE A 72 12.62 -6.60 -7.67
C PHE A 72 13.85 -5.99 -7.00
N ARG A 73 14.18 -6.36 -5.78
CA ARG A 73 15.39 -5.87 -5.12
C ARG A 73 16.66 -6.33 -5.84
N LEU A 74 16.69 -7.57 -6.33
CA LEU A 74 17.81 -8.10 -7.11
C LEU A 74 17.89 -7.47 -8.53
N LEU A 75 16.74 -7.29 -9.19
CA LEU A 75 16.69 -6.76 -10.55
C LEU A 75 16.90 -5.25 -10.62
N LEU A 76 16.44 -4.51 -9.60
CA LEU A 76 16.36 -3.05 -9.56
C LEU A 76 16.92 -2.54 -8.21
N PRO A 77 18.23 -2.65 -7.99
CA PRO A 77 18.84 -2.38 -6.68
C PRO A 77 18.66 -0.92 -6.21
N ASP A 78 18.58 0.04 -7.14
CA ASP A 78 18.49 1.47 -6.83
C ASP A 78 17.04 2.00 -6.75
N VAL A 79 16.05 1.16 -7.03
CA VAL A 79 14.64 1.56 -6.99
C VAL A 79 14.09 1.47 -5.57
N GLY A 80 13.32 2.47 -5.15
CA GLY A 80 12.61 2.42 -3.88
C GLY A 80 11.46 1.40 -3.93
N LEU A 81 11.36 0.52 -2.92
CA LEU A 81 10.21 -0.38 -2.75
C LEU A 81 9.32 0.13 -1.63
N VAL A 82 8.05 0.34 -1.95
CA VAL A 82 7.03 0.90 -1.06
C VAL A 82 6.16 -0.20 -0.48
N LEU A 83 6.09 -0.28 0.84
CA LEU A 83 5.26 -1.23 1.57
C LEU A 83 3.99 -0.54 2.08
N SER A 84 2.84 -1.04 1.63
CA SER A 84 1.52 -0.50 1.97
C SER A 84 1.01 -1.02 3.31
N THR A 85 0.15 -0.24 3.97
CA THR A 85 -0.64 -0.66 5.15
C THR A 85 -1.74 -1.67 4.82
N ARG A 86 -1.93 -2.03 3.55
CA ARG A 86 -2.83 -3.13 3.13
C ARG A 86 -2.35 -4.50 3.60
N GLU A 87 -1.05 -4.63 3.88
CA GLU A 87 -0.47 -5.87 4.34
C GLU A 87 -0.52 -5.97 5.87
N PRO A 88 -0.80 -7.16 6.45
CA PRO A 88 -0.87 -7.32 7.89
C PRO A 88 0.49 -7.08 8.55
N ALA A 89 0.45 -6.59 9.78
CA ALA A 89 1.62 -6.19 10.56
C ALA A 89 2.73 -7.25 10.56
N ARG A 90 2.38 -8.52 10.80
CA ARG A 90 3.35 -9.64 10.81
C ARG A 90 4.11 -9.78 9.49
N LEU A 91 3.41 -9.65 8.36
CA LEU A 91 4.06 -9.76 7.04
C LEU A 91 4.94 -8.54 6.78
N ARG A 92 4.47 -7.35 7.15
CA ARG A 92 5.23 -6.11 7.00
C ARG A 92 6.53 -6.13 7.80
N ASP A 93 6.48 -6.62 9.03
CA ASP A 93 7.65 -6.76 9.90
C ASP A 93 8.72 -7.68 9.27
N GLY A 94 8.29 -8.75 8.61
CA GLY A 94 9.19 -9.64 7.88
C GLY A 94 9.70 -9.09 6.56
N LEU A 95 8.95 -8.20 5.90
CA LEU A 95 9.34 -7.61 4.61
C LEU A 95 10.31 -6.43 4.76
N LEU A 96 10.24 -5.66 5.84
CA LEU A 96 11.11 -4.50 6.08
C LEU A 96 12.59 -4.83 5.89
N PRO A 97 13.15 -5.91 6.48
CA PRO A 97 14.57 -6.24 6.31
C PRO A 97 14.91 -6.83 4.93
N LEU A 98 13.93 -7.16 4.10
CA LEU A 98 14.15 -7.75 2.76
C LEU A 98 14.31 -6.69 1.65
N GLY A 99 14.60 -5.44 2.03
CA GLY A 99 14.93 -4.39 1.07
C GLY A 99 13.78 -3.42 0.77
N ILE A 100 12.79 -3.36 1.64
CA ILE A 100 11.80 -2.25 1.62
C ILE A 100 12.54 -0.96 2.01
N THR A 101 12.28 0.12 1.27
CA THR A 101 12.90 1.43 1.50
C THR A 101 11.90 2.49 1.94
N LEU A 102 10.62 2.27 1.68
CA LEU A 102 9.54 3.17 2.08
C LEU A 102 8.39 2.36 2.65
N ALA A 103 7.83 2.81 3.75
CA ALA A 103 6.67 2.17 4.37
C ALA A 103 5.60 3.22 4.70
N SER A 104 4.35 2.92 4.38
CA SER A 104 3.21 3.73 4.84
C SER A 104 2.88 3.37 6.29
N ALA A 105 2.42 4.33 7.07
CA ALA A 105 1.93 4.15 8.43
C ALA A 105 0.80 5.12 8.73
N GLY A 106 -0.11 4.79 9.63
CA GLY A 106 -1.23 5.64 10.01
C GLY A 106 -2.11 6.04 8.82
N SER A 107 -2.31 5.12 7.87
CA SER A 107 -3.10 5.42 6.67
C SER A 107 -4.59 5.43 6.99
N HIS A 108 -5.31 6.35 6.37
CA HIS A 108 -6.77 6.44 6.41
C HIS A 108 -7.30 6.45 4.98
N THR A 109 -8.35 5.68 4.73
CA THR A 109 -8.95 5.54 3.38
C THR A 109 -10.37 6.10 3.30
N GLU A 110 -10.96 6.45 4.44
CA GLU A 110 -12.24 7.13 4.53
C GLU A 110 -12.10 8.63 4.21
N PRO A 111 -13.10 9.27 3.62
CA PRO A 111 -13.10 10.70 3.40
C PRO A 111 -12.92 11.47 4.72
N GLY A 112 -11.95 12.39 4.78
CA GLY A 112 -11.65 13.15 6.00
C GLY A 112 -10.94 12.38 7.10
N GLY A 113 -10.50 11.13 6.87
CA GLY A 113 -9.92 10.25 7.89
C GLY A 113 -8.71 10.84 8.61
N TYR A 114 -7.88 11.62 7.92
CA TYR A 114 -6.71 12.28 8.53
C TYR A 114 -7.07 13.44 9.47
N THR A 115 -8.26 14.01 9.34
CA THR A 115 -8.75 15.11 10.21
C THR A 115 -9.71 14.60 11.28
N GLY A 116 -10.08 13.33 11.24
CA GLY A 116 -11.11 12.73 12.10
C GLY A 116 -12.54 13.13 11.74
N ALA A 117 -12.73 14.04 10.77
CA ALA A 117 -14.06 14.54 10.37
C ALA A 117 -14.90 13.55 9.55
N GLY A 118 -14.31 12.44 9.12
CA GLY A 118 -15.00 11.45 8.29
C GLY A 118 -15.80 10.39 9.07
N ARG A 119 -15.54 10.25 10.37
CA ARG A 119 -16.21 9.24 11.20
C ARG A 119 -17.69 9.54 11.43
N GLU A 120 -18.09 10.80 11.31
CA GLU A 120 -19.46 11.24 11.51
C GLU A 120 -20.35 10.99 10.28
N ASN A 121 -19.75 10.79 9.11
CA ASN A 121 -20.43 10.64 7.82
C ASN A 121 -20.30 9.22 7.24
N ILE A 122 -20.25 8.21 8.11
CA ILE A 122 -20.19 6.82 7.69
C ILE A 122 -21.50 6.46 7.01
N HIS A 123 -21.45 6.15 5.73
CA HIS A 123 -22.60 5.72 4.96
C HIS A 123 -22.32 4.43 4.20
N ARG A 124 -23.35 3.64 4.01
CA ARG A 124 -23.34 2.45 3.19
C ARG A 124 -24.09 2.73 1.89
N THR A 125 -23.58 2.27 0.79
CA THR A 125 -24.31 2.31 -0.47
C THR A 125 -25.04 0.99 -0.68
N GLU A 126 -26.37 1.01 -0.62
CA GLU A 126 -27.22 -0.14 -0.95
C GLU A 126 -28.00 0.16 -2.23
N ARG A 127 -27.83 -0.68 -3.26
CA ARG A 127 -28.53 -0.53 -4.57
C ARG A 127 -28.47 0.89 -5.14
N GLY A 128 -27.30 1.55 -5.01
CA GLY A 128 -27.09 2.90 -5.52
C GLY A 128 -27.68 4.04 -4.64
N ARG A 129 -28.17 3.72 -3.43
CA ARG A 129 -28.64 4.72 -2.46
C ARG A 129 -27.70 4.77 -1.26
N ILE A 130 -27.42 6.00 -0.82
CA ILE A 130 -26.64 6.25 0.40
C ILE A 130 -27.55 5.99 1.61
N VAL A 131 -27.11 5.09 2.49
CA VAL A 131 -27.75 4.81 3.78
C VAL A 131 -26.80 5.26 4.88
N GLU A 132 -27.21 6.23 5.70
CA GLU A 132 -26.42 6.68 6.86
C GLU A 132 -26.40 5.58 7.93
N LEU A 133 -25.23 5.29 8.47
CA LEU A 133 -25.05 4.36 9.58
C LEU A 133 -25.00 5.16 10.88
N ALA A 134 -25.80 4.76 11.87
CA ALA A 134 -25.80 5.41 13.17
C ALA A 134 -24.41 5.29 13.84
N ALA A 135 -23.94 6.39 14.42
CA ALA A 135 -22.69 6.44 15.16
C ALA A 135 -22.71 5.40 16.31
N GLY A 136 -21.86 4.39 16.23
CA GLY A 136 -21.76 3.33 17.24
C GLY A 136 -21.95 1.90 16.72
N ALA A 137 -22.32 1.68 15.48
CA ALA A 137 -22.42 0.35 14.89
C ALA A 137 -21.03 -0.18 14.48
N SER A 138 -20.21 -0.57 15.45
CA SER A 138 -19.01 -1.38 15.20
C SER A 138 -19.41 -2.86 15.17
N GLU A 139 -19.96 -3.32 14.09
CA GLU A 139 -20.08 -4.77 13.85
C GLU A 139 -18.97 -5.24 12.89
N TRP A 140 -17.81 -5.46 13.45
CA TRP A 140 -16.66 -6.14 12.82
C TRP A 140 -16.76 -7.66 12.90
N ALA A 141 -17.92 -8.22 13.10
CA ALA A 141 -18.10 -9.66 13.23
C ALA A 141 -19.08 -10.20 12.20
N SER A 142 -18.64 -10.34 10.96
CA SER A 142 -19.27 -11.29 10.06
C SER A 142 -18.35 -12.49 9.83
N PRO A 143 -18.78 -13.75 10.05
CA PRO A 143 -17.92 -14.94 9.94
C PRO A 143 -17.48 -15.28 8.51
N VAL A 144 -17.78 -14.47 7.54
CA VAL A 144 -17.48 -14.70 6.12
C VAL A 144 -16.86 -13.44 5.48
N GLY A 145 -15.85 -12.85 6.07
CA GLY A 145 -14.90 -11.95 5.38
C GLY A 145 -15.46 -10.83 4.46
N ARG A 146 -16.75 -10.52 4.50
CA ARG A 146 -17.37 -9.45 3.72
C ARG A 146 -17.63 -8.25 4.63
N SER A 147 -16.75 -7.24 4.56
CA SER A 147 -17.07 -5.93 5.13
C SER A 147 -18.27 -5.36 4.40
N THR A 148 -19.41 -5.27 5.10
CA THR A 148 -20.61 -4.65 4.56
C THR A 148 -20.61 -3.13 4.70
N ASN A 149 -19.61 -2.55 5.34
CA ASN A 149 -19.47 -1.11 5.57
C ASN A 149 -18.48 -0.49 4.59
N ALA A 150 -18.99 0.11 3.55
CA ALA A 150 -18.19 0.77 2.52
C ALA A 150 -17.84 2.20 2.94
N THR A 151 -16.96 2.37 3.90
CA THR A 151 -16.49 3.69 4.32
C THR A 151 -15.07 3.97 3.88
N GLY A 152 -14.25 2.95 3.77
CA GLY A 152 -12.88 3.05 3.27
C GLY A 152 -12.77 2.64 1.80
N GLN A 153 -11.85 3.23 1.08
CA GLN A 153 -11.56 2.84 -0.30
C GLN A 153 -11.07 1.39 -0.39
N PHE A 154 -10.37 0.91 0.64
CA PHE A 154 -9.92 -0.47 0.81
C PHE A 154 -9.60 -0.73 2.28
N GLU A 155 -9.55 -2.01 2.66
CA GLU A 155 -9.19 -2.43 4.00
C GLU A 155 -7.72 -2.14 4.34
N ILE A 156 -7.49 -1.53 5.51
CA ILE A 156 -6.18 -1.34 6.11
C ILE A 156 -5.96 -2.47 7.11
N ALA A 157 -4.93 -3.29 6.88
CA ALA A 157 -4.61 -4.44 7.71
C ALA A 157 -3.56 -4.15 8.79
N ASP A 158 -2.87 -3.01 8.68
CA ASP A 158 -1.92 -2.54 9.69
C ASP A 158 -2.24 -1.08 10.04
N GLU A 159 -2.85 -0.89 11.18
CA GLU A 159 -3.30 0.41 11.71
C GLU A 159 -2.24 1.10 12.59
N ARG A 160 -1.05 0.50 12.71
CA ARG A 160 0.01 1.08 13.55
C ARG A 160 0.35 2.50 13.15
N SER A 161 0.58 3.31 14.18
CA SER A 161 0.96 4.71 14.02
C SER A 161 2.35 4.85 13.38
N PRO A 162 2.68 6.01 12.83
CA PRO A 162 4.03 6.31 12.33
C PRO A 162 5.12 6.07 13.39
N GLU A 163 4.85 6.42 14.66
CA GLU A 163 5.78 6.27 15.78
C GLU A 163 6.05 4.80 16.12
N GLU A 164 5.01 3.95 16.06
CA GLU A 164 5.14 2.51 16.26
C GLU A 164 5.97 1.86 15.16
N ILE A 165 5.77 2.28 13.90
CA ILE A 165 6.58 1.82 12.77
C ILE A 165 8.02 2.31 12.87
N ALA A 166 8.26 3.56 13.27
CA ALA A 166 9.60 4.08 13.50
C ALA A 166 10.34 3.30 14.60
N THR A 167 9.63 2.99 15.69
CA THR A 167 10.17 2.16 16.78
C THR A 167 10.55 0.76 16.29
N LEU A 168 9.70 0.14 15.46
CA LEU A 168 10.01 -1.15 14.84
C LEU A 168 11.26 -1.08 13.95
N ILE A 169 11.34 -0.07 13.07
CA ILE A 169 12.49 0.14 12.17
C ILE A 169 13.79 0.27 12.97
N THR A 170 13.78 1.06 14.06
CA THR A 170 14.93 1.20 14.97
C THR A 170 15.30 -0.12 15.62
N ARG A 171 14.32 -0.89 16.09
CA ARG A 171 14.56 -2.22 16.69
C ARG A 171 15.15 -3.23 15.69
N LEU A 172 14.85 -3.08 14.42
CA LEU A 172 15.44 -3.88 13.34
C LEU A 172 16.86 -3.42 12.96
N GLY A 173 17.39 -2.38 13.59
CA GLY A 173 18.74 -1.86 13.35
C GLY A 173 18.83 -0.85 12.21
N TYR A 174 17.70 -0.30 11.79
CA TYR A 174 17.64 0.74 10.75
C TYR A 174 17.30 2.10 11.35
N GLU A 175 17.64 3.16 10.64
CA GLU A 175 17.27 4.53 10.98
C GLU A 175 15.96 4.91 10.26
N PRO A 176 14.88 5.27 11.00
CA PRO A 176 13.65 5.75 10.39
C PRO A 176 13.82 7.20 9.91
N VAL A 177 13.59 7.43 8.62
CA VAL A 177 13.61 8.77 8.00
C VAL A 177 12.19 9.18 7.67
N TRP A 178 11.70 10.24 8.30
CA TRP A 178 10.31 10.71 8.17
C TRP A 178 10.01 11.38 6.83
N LYS A 179 11.00 12.06 6.27
CA LYS A 179 10.89 12.70 4.95
C LYS A 179 12.27 12.80 4.30
N ASP A 180 12.38 12.25 3.13
CA ASP A 180 13.56 12.44 2.30
C ASP A 180 13.20 13.37 1.11
N TRP A 181 12.68 14.56 1.44
CA TRP A 181 12.33 15.56 0.43
C TRP A 181 13.53 16.39 0.02
N ASP A 182 14.44 16.62 0.95
CA ASP A 182 15.49 17.63 0.80
C ASP A 182 16.60 17.13 -0.12
N ALA A 183 16.97 15.85 -0.04
CA ALA A 183 17.95 15.26 -0.95
C ALA A 183 17.54 15.33 -2.42
N ALA A 184 16.24 15.24 -2.72
CA ALA A 184 15.72 15.36 -4.09
C ALA A 184 15.59 16.81 -4.58
N LEU A 185 15.63 17.80 -3.67
CA LEU A 185 15.48 19.22 -3.99
C LEU A 185 16.82 19.96 -4.05
N THR A 186 17.85 19.42 -3.42
CA THR A 186 19.17 20.04 -3.29
C THR A 186 20.22 19.48 -4.27
N ALA A 187 19.86 18.48 -5.07
CA ALA A 187 20.73 17.86 -6.06
C ALA A 187 20.62 18.54 -7.45
#